data_a2dbc226b2801b6199a3d6f0a01161ee
#
_entry.id   a2dbc226b2801b6199a3d6f0a01161ee
#
_cell.length_a   1.000
_cell.length_b   1.000
_cell.length_c   1.000
_cell.angle_alpha   90.00
_cell.angle_beta   90.00
_cell.angle_gamma   90.00
#
_symmetry.space_group_name_H-M   'P 1'
#
loop_
_entity.id
_entity.type
_entity.pdbx_description
1 polymer ?
#
loop_
_entity_poly.entity_id
_entity_poly.type
_entity_poly.pdbx_seq_one_letter_code
_entity_poly.pdbx_strand_id
1 'polypeptide(L)'
;GGKKIPLKETTDEALLSCPNVKKCIVVKRTGNYVYWNNDRDVWYHDLIKDASNHCEPEEMNAEDPLFILYTSGSTGKPKGVLHTTGGYMVYASMTHQYIFNYKPKDIYWCTADIGWVTGHSYIIYGPLSNGATTIMFEGVPNYPDSSRWWQIVDKFKVNTFYTAPTAIRALMREGNDPVNKTSRKSLKLLGTVGEPINPEAWMWYYKIVGNSKCPIVDTWWQTETGGILISPQTGAIPLKPGSATKPFYGIKPVIVDKNGKEIKGAGEGRLCISQSWPGQMRTVYGDHQRFIDTYFSQFDGKYFTGDGCKRDKDG
;
A
#
# COMPACT_ATOMS: atom_id res chain seq x y z
N GLY A 1 16.97 0.51 -10.98
CA GLY A 1 18.38 0.43 -10.89
C GLY A 1 19.11 0.53 -12.24
N GLY A 2 19.03 1.68 -12.95
CA GLY A 2 19.77 1.89 -14.21
C GLY A 2 19.21 1.17 -15.45
N LYS A 3 18.16 0.37 -15.30
CA LYS A 3 17.53 -0.31 -16.44
C LYS A 3 16.44 0.58 -17.06
N LYS A 4 16.37 0.56 -18.39
CA LYS A 4 15.27 1.17 -19.14
C LYS A 4 14.15 0.14 -19.25
N ILE A 5 12.97 0.47 -18.74
CA ILE A 5 11.78 -0.39 -18.80
C ILE A 5 10.93 0.07 -20.01
N PRO A 6 10.54 -0.84 -20.92
CA PRO A 6 9.84 -0.48 -22.15
C PRO A 6 8.33 -0.26 -21.92
N LEU A 7 7.96 0.65 -21.01
CA LEU A 7 6.56 0.89 -20.63
C LEU A 7 5.68 1.30 -21.83
N LYS A 8 6.23 2.09 -22.76
CA LYS A 8 5.48 2.52 -23.95
C LYS A 8 5.12 1.35 -24.87
N GLU A 9 6.04 0.39 -25.05
CA GLU A 9 5.80 -0.81 -25.87
C GLU A 9 4.68 -1.66 -25.27
N THR A 10 4.73 -1.89 -23.94
CA THR A 10 3.67 -2.61 -23.22
C THR A 10 2.32 -1.89 -23.32
N THR A 11 2.34 -0.55 -23.24
CA THR A 11 1.13 0.26 -23.41
C THR A 11 0.58 0.15 -24.82
N ASP A 12 1.44 0.22 -25.85
CA ASP A 12 1.03 0.12 -27.25
C ASP A 12 0.39 -1.24 -27.56
N GLU A 13 0.95 -2.33 -27.02
CA GLU A 13 0.38 -3.67 -27.14
C GLU A 13 -1.02 -3.73 -26.50
N ALA A 14 -1.20 -3.20 -25.30
CA ALA A 14 -2.50 -3.15 -24.63
C ALA A 14 -3.52 -2.32 -25.43
N LEU A 15 -3.10 -1.21 -26.02
CA LEU A 15 -3.95 -0.30 -26.78
C LEU A 15 -4.47 -0.89 -28.11
N LEU A 16 -3.86 -1.97 -28.63
CA LEU A 16 -4.41 -2.71 -29.77
C LEU A 16 -5.82 -3.28 -29.49
N SER A 17 -6.09 -3.59 -28.22
CA SER A 17 -7.38 -4.11 -27.76
C SER A 17 -8.30 -3.03 -27.15
N CYS A 18 -7.89 -1.76 -27.17
CA CYS A 18 -8.61 -0.66 -26.53
C CYS A 18 -9.00 0.46 -27.51
N PRO A 19 -9.93 0.22 -28.47
CA PRO A 19 -10.25 1.19 -29.52
C PRO A 19 -10.89 2.49 -29.03
N ASN A 20 -11.40 2.48 -27.78
CA ASN A 20 -12.00 3.66 -27.16
C ASN A 20 -10.99 4.65 -26.58
N VAL A 21 -9.73 4.26 -26.43
CA VAL A 21 -8.68 5.16 -25.94
C VAL A 21 -8.25 6.09 -27.06
N LYS A 22 -8.52 7.38 -26.92
CA LYS A 22 -8.25 8.39 -27.94
C LYS A 22 -6.90 9.06 -27.82
N LYS A 23 -6.36 9.15 -26.59
CA LYS A 23 -5.06 9.79 -26.34
C LYS A 23 -4.20 8.95 -25.41
N CYS A 24 -2.92 8.87 -25.72
CA CYS A 24 -1.88 8.29 -24.89
C CYS A 24 -0.88 9.41 -24.55
N ILE A 25 -0.87 9.83 -23.27
CA ILE A 25 0.01 10.90 -22.80
C ILE A 25 1.32 10.26 -22.35
N VAL A 26 2.43 10.65 -22.98
CA VAL A 26 3.74 10.04 -22.77
C VAL A 26 4.69 10.99 -22.07
N VAL A 27 5.25 10.55 -20.92
CA VAL A 27 6.30 11.27 -20.21
C VAL A 27 7.67 10.86 -20.74
N LYS A 28 8.44 11.81 -21.26
CA LYS A 28 9.80 11.56 -21.75
C LYS A 28 10.78 11.50 -20.60
N ARG A 29 10.89 10.33 -19.94
CA ARG A 29 11.74 10.16 -18.75
C ARG A 29 13.16 9.72 -19.07
N THR A 30 13.32 8.70 -19.91
CA THR A 30 14.62 8.09 -20.21
C THR A 30 15.22 8.54 -21.54
N GLY A 31 14.44 9.24 -22.38
CA GLY A 31 14.89 9.79 -23.65
C GLY A 31 15.22 8.77 -24.74
N ASN A 32 14.92 7.48 -24.52
CA ASN A 32 15.10 6.46 -25.53
C ASN A 32 14.05 6.61 -26.65
N TYR A 33 14.35 6.03 -27.81
CA TYR A 33 13.39 5.92 -28.88
C TYR A 33 12.19 5.09 -28.44
N VAL A 34 10.98 5.54 -28.80
CA VAL A 34 9.71 4.83 -28.63
C VAL A 34 8.92 4.92 -29.92
N TYR A 35 8.14 3.88 -30.24
CA TYR A 35 7.19 3.95 -31.34
C TYR A 35 6.18 5.07 -31.06
N TRP A 36 5.77 5.78 -32.10
CA TRP A 36 4.89 6.94 -31.98
C TRP A 36 3.72 6.89 -32.96
N ASN A 37 2.52 6.94 -32.45
CA ASN A 37 1.31 7.06 -33.23
C ASN A 37 0.80 8.51 -33.15
N ASN A 38 0.92 9.27 -34.25
CA ASN A 38 0.61 10.70 -34.33
C ASN A 38 -0.87 11.02 -34.03
N ASP A 39 -1.80 10.10 -34.27
CA ASP A 39 -3.22 10.32 -34.07
C ASP A 39 -3.62 10.16 -32.59
N ARG A 40 -2.82 9.44 -31.82
CA ARG A 40 -3.11 9.04 -30.44
C ARG A 40 -2.14 9.62 -29.43
N ASP A 41 -0.82 9.56 -29.72
CA ASP A 41 0.22 9.82 -28.73
C ASP A 41 0.55 11.30 -28.65
N VAL A 42 0.69 11.81 -27.44
CA VAL A 42 1.05 13.21 -27.16
C VAL A 42 2.07 13.28 -26.03
N TRP A 43 3.06 14.18 -26.17
CA TRP A 43 4.02 14.38 -25.12
C TRP A 43 3.40 15.15 -23.93
N TYR A 44 3.56 14.64 -22.72
CA TYR A 44 3.10 15.31 -21.51
C TYR A 44 3.64 16.74 -21.39
N HIS A 45 4.95 16.93 -21.60
CA HIS A 45 5.58 18.24 -21.48
C HIS A 45 5.15 19.25 -22.57
N ASP A 46 4.59 18.79 -23.69
CA ASP A 46 3.98 19.69 -24.68
C ASP A 46 2.56 20.07 -24.27
N LEU A 47 1.79 19.12 -23.73
CA LEU A 47 0.44 19.40 -23.24
C LEU A 47 0.40 20.42 -22.10
N ILE A 48 1.38 20.37 -21.18
CA ILE A 48 1.37 21.24 -20.01
C ILE A 48 1.88 22.67 -20.27
N LYS A 49 2.47 22.95 -21.45
CA LYS A 49 3.00 24.30 -21.77
C LYS A 49 1.95 25.38 -21.65
N ASP A 50 0.76 25.09 -22.16
CA ASP A 50 -0.37 26.03 -22.23
C ASP A 50 -1.51 25.63 -21.29
N ALA A 51 -1.29 24.65 -20.40
CA ALA A 51 -2.29 24.21 -19.45
C ALA A 51 -2.45 25.23 -18.30
N SER A 52 -3.68 25.46 -17.89
CA SER A 52 -3.96 26.24 -16.68
C SER A 52 -3.33 25.59 -15.45
N ASN A 53 -2.80 26.39 -14.54
CA ASN A 53 -2.39 25.95 -13.21
C ASN A 53 -3.56 25.84 -12.22
N HIS A 54 -4.76 26.15 -12.67
CA HIS A 54 -6.00 26.08 -11.90
C HIS A 54 -6.92 25.01 -12.53
N CYS A 55 -7.37 24.08 -11.68
CA CYS A 55 -8.33 23.05 -12.04
C CYS A 55 -9.29 22.88 -10.86
N GLU A 56 -10.55 23.24 -11.09
CA GLU A 56 -11.58 23.03 -10.07
C GLU A 56 -11.78 21.53 -9.81
N PRO A 57 -11.90 21.10 -8.55
CA PRO A 57 -12.22 19.73 -8.24
C PRO A 57 -13.65 19.41 -8.67
N GLU A 58 -13.85 18.24 -9.25
CA GLU A 58 -15.18 17.73 -9.56
C GLU A 58 -15.93 17.39 -8.27
N GLU A 59 -17.20 17.80 -8.18
CA GLU A 59 -18.07 17.41 -7.07
C GLU A 59 -18.45 15.94 -7.21
N MET A 60 -18.13 15.13 -6.19
CA MET A 60 -18.36 13.69 -6.17
C MET A 60 -19.27 13.28 -5.03
N ASN A 61 -20.19 12.36 -5.29
CA ASN A 61 -20.92 11.68 -4.23
C ASN A 61 -20.02 10.65 -3.53
N ALA A 62 -20.32 10.33 -2.29
CA ALA A 62 -19.52 9.38 -1.50
C ALA A 62 -19.38 7.99 -2.15
N GLU A 63 -20.40 7.55 -2.88
CA GLU A 63 -20.41 6.24 -3.57
C GLU A 63 -20.05 6.32 -5.06
N ASP A 64 -19.66 7.49 -5.57
CA ASP A 64 -19.11 7.57 -6.93
C ASP A 64 -17.77 6.83 -7.01
N PRO A 65 -17.51 6.09 -8.10
CA PRO A 65 -16.26 5.38 -8.29
C PRO A 65 -15.04 6.31 -8.21
N LEU A 66 -14.06 5.94 -7.39
CA LEU A 66 -12.78 6.65 -7.28
C LEU A 66 -11.74 6.05 -8.22
N PHE A 67 -11.55 4.74 -8.14
CA PHE A 67 -10.65 4.01 -9.02
C PHE A 67 -11.01 2.52 -9.12
N ILE A 68 -10.48 1.89 -10.15
CA ILE A 68 -10.49 0.44 -10.34
C ILE A 68 -9.04 -0.03 -10.38
N LEU A 69 -8.69 -0.95 -9.49
CA LEU A 69 -7.36 -1.56 -9.46
C LEU A 69 -7.45 -3.05 -9.71
N TYR A 70 -6.78 -3.52 -10.74
CA TYR A 70 -6.77 -4.94 -11.09
C TYR A 70 -5.77 -5.72 -10.24
N THR A 71 -6.23 -6.84 -9.67
CA THR A 71 -5.42 -7.79 -8.93
C THR A 71 -5.43 -9.16 -9.60
N SER A 72 -4.40 -9.97 -9.36
CA SER A 72 -4.38 -11.36 -9.80
C SER A 72 -5.50 -12.13 -9.07
N GLY A 73 -6.45 -12.67 -9.82
CA GLY A 73 -7.50 -13.52 -9.26
C GLY A 73 -7.00 -14.92 -8.98
N SER A 74 -7.51 -15.57 -7.93
CA SER A 74 -7.25 -16.99 -7.61
C SER A 74 -7.64 -17.95 -8.76
N THR A 75 -8.56 -17.52 -9.64
CA THR A 75 -9.01 -18.25 -10.82
C THR A 75 -8.22 -17.95 -12.09
N GLY A 76 -7.09 -17.23 -11.99
CA GLY A 76 -6.25 -16.83 -13.14
C GLY A 76 -6.73 -15.59 -13.91
N LYS A 77 -8.04 -15.25 -13.88
CA LYS A 77 -8.56 -14.03 -14.49
C LYS A 77 -8.44 -12.85 -13.52
N PRO A 78 -7.81 -11.73 -13.91
CA PRO A 78 -7.71 -10.54 -13.05
C PRO A 78 -9.08 -10.04 -12.58
N LYS A 79 -9.12 -9.45 -11.36
CA LYS A 79 -10.31 -8.82 -10.77
C LYS A 79 -10.11 -7.32 -10.71
N GLY A 80 -11.04 -6.54 -11.23
CA GLY A 80 -11.06 -5.09 -11.07
C GLY A 80 -11.70 -4.71 -9.73
N VAL A 81 -10.88 -4.45 -8.71
CA VAL A 81 -11.36 -3.99 -7.40
C VAL A 81 -11.82 -2.55 -7.52
N LEU A 82 -13.10 -2.28 -7.28
CA LEU A 82 -13.68 -0.95 -7.34
C LEU A 82 -13.81 -0.35 -5.95
N HIS A 83 -13.18 0.80 -5.75
CA HIS A 83 -13.34 1.63 -4.57
C HIS A 83 -14.12 2.91 -4.89
N THR A 84 -14.93 3.37 -3.93
CA THR A 84 -15.72 4.60 -4.03
C THR A 84 -15.10 5.74 -3.23
N THR A 85 -15.46 6.97 -3.59
CA THR A 85 -14.78 8.19 -3.17
C THR A 85 -14.81 8.41 -1.65
N GLY A 86 -15.98 8.47 -1.04
CA GLY A 86 -16.11 8.90 0.35
C GLY A 86 -15.53 7.91 1.35
N GLY A 87 -16.00 6.66 1.31
CA GLY A 87 -15.59 5.64 2.29
C GLY A 87 -14.10 5.33 2.23
N TYR A 88 -13.55 5.19 1.01
CA TYR A 88 -12.12 4.94 0.83
C TYR A 88 -11.26 6.10 1.35
N MET A 89 -11.61 7.35 0.98
CA MET A 89 -10.85 8.54 1.38
C MET A 89 -10.82 8.72 2.90
N VAL A 90 -11.98 8.60 3.55
CA VAL A 90 -12.09 8.68 5.02
C VAL A 90 -11.23 7.60 5.66
N TYR A 91 -11.31 6.36 5.18
CA TYR A 91 -10.58 5.23 5.77
C TYR A 91 -9.07 5.33 5.57
N ALA A 92 -8.61 5.66 4.36
CA ALA A 92 -7.20 5.85 4.07
C ALA A 92 -6.60 7.01 4.88
N SER A 93 -7.34 8.12 5.00
CA SER A 93 -6.94 9.28 5.81
C SER A 93 -6.80 8.92 7.29
N MET A 94 -7.83 8.31 7.89
CA MET A 94 -7.83 7.95 9.31
C MET A 94 -6.75 6.92 9.64
N THR A 95 -6.61 5.86 8.84
CA THR A 95 -5.59 4.84 9.08
C THR A 95 -4.18 5.40 8.92
N HIS A 96 -3.94 6.27 7.94
CA HIS A 96 -2.66 6.98 7.83
C HIS A 96 -2.39 7.84 9.08
N GLN A 97 -3.35 8.64 9.51
CA GLN A 97 -3.16 9.55 10.64
C GLN A 97 -2.87 8.81 11.95
N TYR A 98 -3.67 7.79 12.27
CA TYR A 98 -3.62 7.13 13.58
C TYR A 98 -2.55 6.02 13.65
N ILE A 99 -2.43 5.17 12.65
CA ILE A 99 -1.47 4.06 12.68
C ILE A 99 -0.03 4.58 12.60
N PHE A 100 0.22 5.54 11.71
CA PHE A 100 1.55 6.16 11.60
C PHE A 100 1.77 7.30 12.59
N ASN A 101 0.79 7.58 13.48
CA ASN A 101 0.86 8.69 14.43
C ASN A 101 1.34 9.99 13.80
N TYR A 102 0.84 10.24 12.57
CA TYR A 102 1.26 11.37 11.75
C TYR A 102 1.00 12.70 12.47
N LYS A 103 1.97 13.59 12.44
CA LYS A 103 1.87 14.95 12.96
C LYS A 103 2.15 15.95 11.83
N PRO A 104 1.52 17.14 11.84
CA PRO A 104 1.81 18.19 10.89
C PRO A 104 3.31 18.46 10.78
N LYS A 105 3.82 18.60 9.55
CA LYS A 105 5.23 18.77 9.18
C LYS A 105 6.11 17.52 9.25
N ASP A 106 5.59 16.37 9.69
CA ASP A 106 6.32 15.11 9.56
C ASP A 106 6.45 14.75 8.07
N ILE A 107 7.62 14.26 7.70
CA ILE A 107 7.90 13.76 6.36
C ILE A 107 7.69 12.26 6.36
N TYR A 108 6.76 11.83 5.53
CA TYR A 108 6.36 10.44 5.39
C TYR A 108 6.95 9.85 4.11
N TRP A 109 7.48 8.63 4.19
CA TRP A 109 7.99 7.91 3.04
C TRP A 109 7.51 6.47 3.03
N CYS A 110 6.67 6.15 2.06
CA CYS A 110 6.32 4.79 1.67
C CYS A 110 7.10 4.42 0.41
N THR A 111 7.78 3.28 0.41
CA THR A 111 8.60 2.83 -0.72
C THR A 111 7.87 1.91 -1.69
N ALA A 112 6.56 1.72 -1.52
CA ALA A 112 5.76 0.92 -2.41
C ALA A 112 5.73 1.50 -3.84
N ASP A 113 5.49 0.65 -4.81
CA ASP A 113 5.21 1.07 -6.17
C ASP A 113 3.80 1.68 -6.26
N ILE A 114 3.67 2.78 -7.02
CA ILE A 114 2.39 3.48 -7.18
C ILE A 114 1.34 2.64 -7.93
N GLY A 115 1.74 1.63 -8.68
CA GLY A 115 0.86 0.69 -9.34
C GLY A 115 0.16 -0.30 -8.41
N TRP A 116 0.61 -0.42 -7.16
CA TRP A 116 -0.02 -1.24 -6.13
C TRP A 116 -0.93 -0.42 -5.23
N VAL A 117 -1.93 -1.08 -4.61
CA VAL A 117 -2.85 -0.41 -3.68
C VAL A 117 -2.13 0.30 -2.54
N THR A 118 -0.98 -0.19 -2.09
CA THR A 118 -0.18 0.48 -1.05
C THR A 118 0.28 1.86 -1.51
N GLY A 119 0.65 2.00 -2.78
CA GLY A 119 0.96 3.30 -3.37
C GLY A 119 -0.26 4.22 -3.41
N HIS A 120 -1.42 3.69 -3.79
CA HIS A 120 -2.68 4.44 -3.78
C HIS A 120 -3.01 4.94 -2.36
N SER A 121 -3.17 4.01 -1.41
CA SER A 121 -3.65 4.36 -0.06
C SER A 121 -2.60 5.13 0.76
N TYR A 122 -1.30 4.79 0.64
CA TYR A 122 -0.27 5.27 1.56
C TYR A 122 0.93 5.96 0.90
N ILE A 123 0.83 6.35 -0.38
CA ILE A 123 1.67 7.39 -0.98
C ILE A 123 0.81 8.60 -1.33
N ILE A 124 -0.37 8.37 -1.92
CA ILE A 124 -1.23 9.42 -2.47
C ILE A 124 -2.38 9.76 -1.51
N TYR A 125 -3.42 8.91 -1.45
CA TYR A 125 -4.69 9.32 -0.86
C TYR A 125 -4.63 9.59 0.65
N GLY A 126 -4.13 8.66 1.44
CA GLY A 126 -4.05 8.83 2.90
C GLY A 126 -3.14 9.97 3.33
N PRO A 127 -1.86 10.00 2.90
CA PRO A 127 -0.95 11.08 3.26
C PRO A 127 -1.41 12.46 2.79
N LEU A 128 -1.79 12.59 1.51
CA LEU A 128 -2.13 13.91 0.95
C LEU A 128 -3.44 14.47 1.51
N SER A 129 -4.43 13.62 1.83
CA SER A 129 -5.66 14.06 2.51
C SER A 129 -5.40 14.59 3.93
N ASN A 130 -4.29 14.19 4.55
CA ASN A 130 -3.83 14.75 5.84
C ASN A 130 -2.85 15.93 5.68
N GLY A 131 -2.65 16.44 4.47
CA GLY A 131 -1.68 17.50 4.21
C GLY A 131 -0.22 17.10 4.45
N ALA A 132 0.09 15.81 4.36
CA ALA A 132 1.43 15.30 4.62
C ALA A 132 2.40 15.60 3.48
N THR A 133 3.66 15.86 3.82
CA THR A 133 4.75 15.79 2.86
C THR A 133 5.14 14.33 2.66
N THR A 134 4.91 13.80 1.46
CA THR A 134 5.27 12.43 1.10
C THR A 134 6.39 12.40 0.08
N ILE A 135 7.25 11.39 0.17
CA ILE A 135 8.36 11.19 -0.78
C ILE A 135 7.94 10.16 -1.82
N MET A 136 8.05 10.53 -3.10
CA MET A 136 8.01 9.62 -4.22
C MET A 136 9.44 9.33 -4.69
N PHE A 137 9.83 8.07 -4.66
CA PHE A 137 11.19 7.65 -4.97
C PHE A 137 11.22 6.75 -6.21
N GLU A 138 11.89 7.21 -7.25
CA GLU A 138 12.19 6.42 -8.44
C GLU A 138 13.50 5.66 -8.24
N GLY A 139 13.44 4.40 -7.92
CA GLY A 139 14.64 3.60 -7.72
C GLY A 139 14.40 2.29 -6.98
N VAL A 140 15.49 1.61 -6.71
CA VAL A 140 15.53 0.36 -5.92
C VAL A 140 16.41 0.55 -4.68
N PRO A 141 16.23 -0.27 -3.63
CA PRO A 141 16.88 -0.03 -2.34
C PRO A 141 18.41 -0.10 -2.36
N ASN A 142 18.98 -0.88 -3.30
CA ASN A 142 20.41 -1.20 -3.38
C ASN A 142 21.14 -0.54 -4.57
N TYR A 143 20.59 0.51 -5.16
CA TYR A 143 21.23 1.24 -6.26
C TYR A 143 21.36 2.74 -5.94
N PRO A 144 22.55 3.36 -6.12
CA PRO A 144 23.83 2.77 -6.60
C PRO A 144 24.50 1.85 -5.59
N ASP A 145 24.14 1.93 -4.32
CA ASP A 145 24.60 1.05 -3.22
C ASP A 145 23.52 0.90 -2.14
N SER A 146 23.72 -0.03 -1.21
CA SER A 146 22.75 -0.41 -0.18
C SER A 146 22.55 0.63 0.94
N SER A 147 23.29 1.75 0.90
CA SER A 147 23.05 2.90 1.82
C SER A 147 22.05 3.92 1.27
N ARG A 148 21.61 3.76 0.00
CA ARG A 148 20.80 4.74 -0.73
C ARG A 148 19.57 5.21 0.03
N TRP A 149 18.77 4.28 0.56
CA TRP A 149 17.56 4.63 1.29
C TRP A 149 17.86 5.41 2.57
N TRP A 150 18.91 5.04 3.28
CA TRP A 150 19.29 5.69 4.52
C TRP A 150 19.83 7.11 4.29
N GLN A 151 20.52 7.31 3.17
CA GLN A 151 20.93 8.64 2.71
C GLN A 151 19.70 9.53 2.39
N ILE A 152 18.66 8.96 1.79
CA ILE A 152 17.40 9.68 1.53
C ILE A 152 16.71 10.05 2.84
N VAL A 153 16.65 9.13 3.80
CA VAL A 153 16.12 9.40 5.14
C VAL A 153 16.82 10.61 5.78
N ASP A 154 18.15 10.63 5.75
CA ASP A 154 18.91 11.75 6.32
C ASP A 154 18.74 13.04 5.53
N LYS A 155 18.80 12.97 4.21
CA LYS A 155 18.70 14.14 3.32
C LYS A 155 17.37 14.85 3.49
N PHE A 156 16.27 14.12 3.51
CA PHE A 156 14.92 14.66 3.58
C PHE A 156 14.32 14.67 4.98
N LYS A 157 15.07 14.25 6.00
CA LYS A 157 14.62 14.22 7.39
C LYS A 157 13.33 13.42 7.58
N VAL A 158 13.26 12.24 6.96
CA VAL A 158 12.10 11.35 7.02
C VAL A 158 11.78 10.99 8.46
N ASN A 159 10.51 11.12 8.83
CA ASN A 159 10.02 10.80 10.18
C ASN A 159 9.35 9.42 10.23
N THR A 160 8.61 9.06 9.19
CA THR A 160 7.96 7.75 9.06
C THR A 160 8.45 7.03 7.82
N PHE A 161 8.92 5.80 7.98
CA PHE A 161 9.42 4.98 6.90
C PHE A 161 8.63 3.67 6.81
N TYR A 162 7.93 3.44 5.69
CA TYR A 162 7.02 2.34 5.46
C TYR A 162 7.45 1.52 4.23
N THR A 163 7.71 0.23 4.40
CA THR A 163 8.29 -0.60 3.33
C THR A 163 7.90 -2.08 3.45
N ALA A 164 8.27 -2.87 2.44
CA ALA A 164 7.99 -4.30 2.42
C ALA A 164 9.09 -5.11 3.14
N PRO A 165 8.73 -6.19 3.86
CA PRO A 165 9.68 -7.11 4.49
C PRO A 165 10.71 -7.72 3.53
N THR A 166 10.35 -7.94 2.27
CA THR A 166 11.29 -8.40 1.23
C THR A 166 12.44 -7.42 1.03
N ALA A 167 12.16 -6.12 1.00
CA ALA A 167 13.19 -5.09 0.90
C ALA A 167 14.04 -5.02 2.18
N ILE A 168 13.43 -5.16 3.35
CA ILE A 168 14.15 -5.21 4.64
C ILE A 168 15.10 -6.38 4.66
N ARG A 169 14.65 -7.60 4.29
CA ARG A 169 15.51 -8.80 4.21
C ARG A 169 16.64 -8.64 3.20
N ALA A 170 16.39 -8.03 2.06
CA ALA A 170 17.42 -7.76 1.07
C ALA A 170 18.52 -6.85 1.63
N LEU A 171 18.14 -5.74 2.29
CA LEU A 171 19.07 -4.80 2.90
C LEU A 171 19.80 -5.40 4.12
N MET A 172 19.11 -6.24 4.92
CA MET A 172 19.74 -6.95 6.04
C MET A 172 20.88 -7.86 5.59
N ARG A 173 20.76 -8.52 4.43
CA ARG A 173 21.83 -9.37 3.85
C ARG A 173 23.08 -8.59 3.47
N GLU A 174 22.96 -7.29 3.20
CA GLU A 174 24.09 -6.40 2.91
C GLU A 174 24.86 -5.98 4.19
N GLY A 175 24.39 -6.43 5.35
CA GLY A 175 24.99 -6.11 6.65
C GLY A 175 24.58 -4.76 7.23
N ASN A 176 25.23 -4.39 8.32
CA ASN A 176 24.87 -3.17 9.07
C ASN A 176 25.61 -1.91 8.59
N ASP A 177 26.78 -2.08 7.94
CA ASP A 177 27.63 -0.95 7.56
C ASP A 177 26.94 0.07 6.64
N PRO A 178 26.17 -0.34 5.60
CA PRO A 178 25.44 0.64 4.78
C PRO A 178 24.47 1.49 5.58
N VAL A 179 23.83 0.90 6.60
CA VAL A 179 22.89 1.60 7.49
C VAL A 179 23.66 2.55 8.43
N ASN A 180 24.75 2.06 9.03
CA ASN A 180 25.54 2.79 10.04
C ASN A 180 26.28 4.01 9.47
N LYS A 181 26.46 4.11 8.14
CA LYS A 181 27.00 5.29 7.46
C LYS A 181 26.10 6.53 7.57
N THR A 182 24.87 6.37 8.05
CA THR A 182 23.87 7.43 8.15
C THR A 182 23.34 7.57 9.57
N SER A 183 22.79 8.74 9.88
CA SER A 183 22.36 9.05 11.23
C SER A 183 20.92 8.60 11.53
N ARG A 184 20.03 8.76 10.58
CA ARG A 184 18.59 8.46 10.65
C ARG A 184 17.89 9.06 11.90
N LYS A 185 18.45 10.12 12.47
CA LYS A 185 17.95 10.75 13.72
C LYS A 185 16.54 11.29 13.60
N SER A 186 16.08 11.56 12.37
CA SER A 186 14.73 12.06 12.11
C SER A 186 13.66 10.98 12.21
N LEU A 187 14.01 9.69 12.09
CA LEU A 187 13.04 8.61 12.17
C LEU A 187 12.37 8.56 13.54
N LYS A 188 11.05 8.48 13.52
CA LYS A 188 10.16 8.37 14.68
C LYS A 188 9.39 7.05 14.68
N LEU A 189 9.07 6.53 13.48
CA LEU A 189 8.26 5.35 13.28
C LEU A 189 8.67 4.59 12.02
N LEU A 190 8.66 3.27 12.12
CA LEU A 190 8.87 2.32 11.04
C LEU A 190 7.60 1.53 10.79
N GLY A 191 7.41 1.06 9.56
CA GLY A 191 6.26 0.21 9.24
C GLY A 191 6.58 -0.85 8.21
N THR A 192 5.77 -1.92 8.20
CA THR A 192 5.88 -3.03 7.26
C THR A 192 4.55 -3.33 6.58
N VAL A 193 4.61 -3.76 5.32
CA VAL A 193 3.43 -4.00 4.48
C VAL A 193 3.65 -5.07 3.43
N GLY A 194 2.57 -5.75 3.08
CA GLY A 194 2.46 -6.59 1.88
C GLY A 194 2.72 -8.07 2.11
N GLU A 195 3.44 -8.42 3.17
CA GLU A 195 3.70 -9.79 3.57
C GLU A 195 4.07 -9.87 5.06
N PRO A 196 3.98 -11.05 5.71
CA PRO A 196 4.47 -11.21 7.07
C PRO A 196 5.98 -10.97 7.16
N ILE A 197 6.40 -10.25 8.20
CA ILE A 197 7.82 -10.11 8.54
C ILE A 197 8.23 -11.16 9.58
N ASN A 198 9.32 -11.88 9.33
CA ASN A 198 9.86 -12.80 10.34
C ASN A 198 10.50 -12.04 11.51
N PRO A 199 10.49 -12.60 12.73
CA PRO A 199 11.00 -11.92 13.93
C PRO A 199 12.46 -11.45 13.82
N GLU A 200 13.33 -12.19 13.13
CA GLU A 200 14.72 -11.81 12.93
C GLU A 200 14.86 -10.51 12.12
N ALA A 201 14.19 -10.41 10.98
CA ALA A 201 14.19 -9.20 10.15
C ALA A 201 13.53 -8.03 10.88
N TRP A 202 12.45 -8.30 11.65
CA TRP A 202 11.82 -7.31 12.50
C TRP A 202 12.77 -6.74 13.53
N MET A 203 13.53 -7.62 14.24
CA MET A 203 14.50 -7.20 15.25
C MET A 203 15.68 -6.45 14.65
N TRP A 204 16.15 -6.84 13.45
CA TRP A 204 17.16 -6.07 12.72
C TRP A 204 16.63 -4.68 12.35
N TYR A 205 15.40 -4.61 11.83
CA TYR A 205 14.76 -3.35 11.46
C TYR A 205 14.61 -2.42 12.66
N TYR A 206 14.17 -2.97 13.81
CA TYR A 206 14.07 -2.23 15.07
C TYR A 206 15.42 -1.75 15.59
N LYS A 207 16.39 -2.68 15.72
CA LYS A 207 17.68 -2.38 16.38
C LYS A 207 18.60 -1.54 15.50
N ILE A 208 18.73 -1.90 14.23
CA ILE A 208 19.73 -1.31 13.34
C ILE A 208 19.15 -0.08 12.63
N VAL A 209 18.01 -0.21 11.95
CA VAL A 209 17.43 0.91 11.22
C VAL A 209 16.81 1.92 12.18
N GLY A 210 16.02 1.46 13.14
CA GLY A 210 15.32 2.28 14.12
C GLY A 210 16.13 2.68 15.34
N ASN A 211 17.41 2.29 15.45
CA ASN A 211 18.30 2.56 16.59
C ASN A 211 17.67 2.16 17.94
N SER A 212 16.88 1.10 17.99
CA SER A 212 16.09 0.64 19.15
C SER A 212 15.18 1.70 19.77
N LYS A 213 14.76 2.69 18.98
CA LYS A 213 13.91 3.81 19.43
C LYS A 213 12.62 3.92 18.65
N CYS A 214 12.63 3.57 17.36
CA CYS A 214 11.47 3.69 16.51
C CYS A 214 10.56 2.48 16.68
N PRO A 215 9.31 2.65 17.11
CA PRO A 215 8.34 1.55 17.09
C PRO A 215 8.10 1.09 15.64
N ILE A 216 7.70 -0.18 15.49
CA ILE A 216 7.36 -0.76 14.19
C ILE A 216 5.86 -1.06 14.18
N VAL A 217 5.15 -0.57 13.16
CA VAL A 217 3.79 -0.97 12.87
C VAL A 217 3.80 -2.01 11.75
N ASP A 218 3.49 -3.25 12.11
CA ASP A 218 3.22 -4.32 11.16
C ASP A 218 1.78 -4.20 10.72
N THR A 219 1.54 -4.10 9.42
CA THR A 219 0.20 -3.85 8.91
C THR A 219 -0.32 -5.02 8.10
N TRP A 220 -1.54 -5.46 8.40
CA TRP A 220 -2.26 -6.40 7.58
C TRP A 220 -3.48 -5.73 6.93
N TRP A 221 -3.57 -5.87 5.62
CA TRP A 221 -4.66 -5.39 4.79
C TRP A 221 -4.50 -5.89 3.34
N GLN A 222 -5.50 -5.64 2.51
CA GLN A 222 -5.56 -6.10 1.13
C GLN A 222 -5.98 -4.97 0.20
N THR A 223 -5.87 -5.17 -1.12
CA THR A 223 -6.42 -4.24 -2.12
C THR A 223 -7.90 -4.02 -1.88
N GLU A 224 -8.62 -5.09 -1.57
CA GLU A 224 -10.05 -5.14 -1.30
C GLU A 224 -10.45 -4.36 -0.06
N THR A 225 -9.57 -4.21 0.90
CA THR A 225 -9.89 -3.52 2.16
C THR A 225 -9.73 -2.00 2.10
N GLY A 226 -9.04 -1.49 1.07
CA GLY A 226 -8.80 -0.06 0.85
C GLY A 226 -7.83 0.60 1.82
N GLY A 227 -7.56 -0.03 2.95
CA GLY A 227 -6.63 0.43 3.97
C GLY A 227 -6.39 -0.63 5.04
N ILE A 228 -5.56 -0.29 6.03
CA ILE A 228 -5.09 -1.19 7.08
C ILE A 228 -6.23 -1.58 8.01
N LEU A 229 -6.45 -2.90 8.18
CA LEU A 229 -7.45 -3.44 9.10
C LEU A 229 -6.85 -3.88 10.44
N ILE A 230 -5.62 -4.39 10.45
CA ILE A 230 -4.97 -4.90 11.65
C ILE A 230 -3.56 -4.31 11.71
N SER A 231 -3.23 -3.66 12.82
CA SER A 231 -1.91 -3.06 13.06
C SER A 231 -1.77 -2.64 14.52
N PRO A 232 -0.58 -2.71 15.11
CA PRO A 232 -0.36 -2.11 16.41
C PRO A 232 -0.54 -0.59 16.32
N GLN A 233 -0.99 -0.02 17.45
CA GLN A 233 -1.06 1.43 17.62
C GLN A 233 0.03 1.83 18.62
N THR A 234 0.98 2.60 18.11
CA THR A 234 2.18 2.94 18.87
C THR A 234 1.85 3.70 20.15
N GLY A 235 2.44 3.26 21.25
CA GLY A 235 2.20 3.82 22.58
C GLY A 235 0.94 3.29 23.30
N ALA A 236 0.03 2.63 22.59
CA ALA A 236 -1.20 2.07 23.16
C ALA A 236 -1.19 0.54 23.25
N ILE A 237 -0.47 -0.12 22.34
CA ILE A 237 -0.44 -1.58 22.25
C ILE A 237 1.02 -2.06 22.28
N PRO A 238 1.36 -3.08 23.11
CA PRO A 238 2.68 -3.70 23.07
C PRO A 238 2.98 -4.28 21.68
N LEU A 239 4.16 -3.98 21.16
CA LEU A 239 4.61 -4.50 19.86
C LEU A 239 5.06 -5.95 20.02
N LYS A 240 4.82 -6.75 18.99
CA LYS A 240 5.23 -8.16 18.94
C LYS A 240 5.86 -8.47 17.58
N PRO A 241 7.14 -8.86 17.52
CA PRO A 241 7.81 -9.15 16.26
C PRO A 241 7.05 -10.17 15.41
N GLY A 242 6.73 -9.80 14.18
CA GLY A 242 6.02 -10.66 13.22
C GLY A 242 4.52 -10.74 13.43
N SER A 243 3.93 -9.84 14.22
CA SER A 243 2.47 -9.79 14.44
C SER A 243 1.89 -8.42 14.11
N ALA A 244 0.84 -8.39 13.30
CA ALA A 244 0.03 -7.19 13.08
C ALA A 244 -0.83 -6.81 14.31
N THR A 245 -0.88 -7.66 15.33
CA THR A 245 -1.47 -7.47 16.66
C THR A 245 -2.99 -7.29 16.70
N LYS A 246 -3.50 -6.07 16.82
CA LYS A 246 -4.90 -5.79 17.12
C LYS A 246 -5.62 -5.13 15.92
N PRO A 247 -6.94 -5.32 15.82
CA PRO A 247 -7.72 -4.63 14.79
C PRO A 247 -7.71 -3.11 15.00
N PHE A 248 -7.77 -2.41 13.88
CA PHE A 248 -8.03 -0.97 13.89
C PHE A 248 -9.46 -0.67 14.36
N TYR A 249 -9.72 0.56 14.75
CA TYR A 249 -11.03 0.99 15.27
C TYR A 249 -12.18 0.66 14.31
N GLY A 250 -13.22 0.04 14.85
CA GLY A 250 -14.41 -0.36 14.09
C GLY A 250 -14.27 -1.67 13.32
N ILE A 251 -13.07 -2.25 13.22
CA ILE A 251 -12.85 -3.53 12.55
C ILE A 251 -13.12 -4.69 13.50
N LYS A 252 -13.90 -5.68 13.04
CA LYS A 252 -14.29 -6.86 13.83
C LYS A 252 -13.82 -8.15 13.14
N PRO A 253 -12.52 -8.50 13.30
CA PRO A 253 -12.01 -9.76 12.78
C PRO A 253 -12.54 -10.93 13.61
N VAL A 254 -12.84 -12.03 12.94
CA VAL A 254 -13.19 -13.31 13.53
C VAL A 254 -12.33 -14.39 12.90
N ILE A 255 -11.92 -15.35 13.72
CA ILE A 255 -11.21 -16.55 13.24
C ILE A 255 -12.23 -17.67 13.19
N VAL A 256 -12.35 -18.34 12.05
CA VAL A 256 -13.26 -19.46 11.86
C VAL A 256 -12.50 -20.72 11.46
N ASP A 257 -13.06 -21.88 11.88
CA ASP A 257 -12.58 -23.17 11.41
C ASP A 257 -13.05 -23.47 9.97
N LYS A 258 -12.73 -24.65 9.46
CA LYS A 258 -13.12 -25.08 8.10
C LYS A 258 -14.64 -25.14 7.88
N ASN A 259 -15.42 -25.23 8.95
CA ASN A 259 -16.89 -25.32 8.92
C ASN A 259 -17.57 -23.98 9.19
N GLY A 260 -16.80 -22.89 9.36
CA GLY A 260 -17.32 -21.55 9.63
C GLY A 260 -17.62 -21.29 11.11
N LYS A 261 -17.31 -22.22 12.01
CA LYS A 261 -17.48 -22.03 13.46
C LYS A 261 -16.40 -21.12 14.00
N GLU A 262 -16.80 -20.10 14.75
CA GLU A 262 -15.88 -19.13 15.36
C GLU A 262 -15.00 -19.77 16.44
N ILE A 263 -13.70 -19.51 16.35
CA ILE A 263 -12.68 -19.91 17.31
C ILE A 263 -12.49 -18.75 18.29
N LYS A 264 -12.91 -18.96 19.54
CA LYS A 264 -12.76 -17.98 20.63
C LYS A 264 -11.41 -18.16 21.34
N GLY A 265 -10.82 -17.03 21.77
CA GLY A 265 -9.51 -17.04 22.44
C GLY A 265 -8.34 -17.36 21.52
N ALA A 266 -7.27 -17.97 22.06
CA ALA A 266 -6.12 -18.39 21.29
C ALA A 266 -6.48 -19.52 20.31
N GLY A 267 -5.94 -19.46 19.11
CA GLY A 267 -6.23 -20.45 18.08
C GLY A 267 -5.81 -19.98 16.68
N GLU A 268 -5.92 -20.88 15.72
CA GLU A 268 -5.60 -20.61 14.31
C GLU A 268 -6.75 -21.07 13.40
N GLY A 269 -6.93 -20.38 12.30
CA GLY A 269 -8.00 -20.66 11.36
C GLY A 269 -8.01 -19.67 10.20
N ARG A 270 -9.18 -19.47 9.62
CA ARG A 270 -9.39 -18.55 8.51
C ARG A 270 -9.82 -17.18 9.03
N LEU A 271 -9.22 -16.14 8.50
CA LEU A 271 -9.55 -14.77 8.87
C LEU A 271 -10.79 -14.30 8.12
N CYS A 272 -11.79 -13.87 8.87
CA CYS A 272 -12.98 -13.21 8.35
C CYS A 272 -13.20 -11.87 9.05
N ILE A 273 -13.92 -10.97 8.41
CA ILE A 273 -14.37 -9.71 9.02
C ILE A 273 -15.90 -9.76 9.09
N SER A 274 -16.45 -9.59 10.31
CA SER A 274 -17.88 -9.77 10.58
C SER A 274 -18.72 -8.50 10.44
N GLN A 275 -18.11 -7.39 10.06
CA GLN A 275 -18.80 -6.11 9.86
C GLN A 275 -18.10 -5.32 8.75
N SER A 276 -18.87 -4.69 7.88
CA SER A 276 -18.36 -3.76 6.86
C SER A 276 -17.66 -2.56 7.48
N TRP A 277 -16.73 -1.96 6.72
CA TRP A 277 -15.99 -0.76 7.09
C TRP A 277 -15.99 0.23 5.91
N PRO A 278 -15.70 1.52 6.16
CA PRO A 278 -15.81 2.53 5.10
C PRO A 278 -14.94 2.27 3.87
N GLY A 279 -13.71 1.76 4.05
CA GLY A 279 -12.76 1.49 2.98
C GLY A 279 -12.96 0.17 2.22
N GLN A 280 -13.99 -0.62 2.56
CA GLN A 280 -14.28 -1.87 1.87
C GLN A 280 -14.59 -1.63 0.39
N MET A 281 -14.02 -2.45 -0.50
CA MET A 281 -14.40 -2.43 -1.92
C MET A 281 -15.90 -2.61 -2.10
N ARG A 282 -16.46 -1.98 -3.12
CA ARG A 282 -17.90 -2.06 -3.38
C ARG A 282 -18.29 -3.22 -4.29
N THR A 283 -17.39 -3.59 -5.20
CA THR A 283 -17.64 -4.68 -6.14
C THR A 283 -16.37 -5.08 -6.92
N VAL A 284 -16.46 -6.18 -7.64
CA VAL A 284 -15.58 -6.45 -8.78
C VAL A 284 -16.20 -5.76 -10.00
N TYR A 285 -15.47 -4.86 -10.62
CA TYR A 285 -15.93 -4.09 -11.76
C TYR A 285 -16.40 -4.99 -12.91
N GLY A 286 -17.64 -4.78 -13.35
CA GLY A 286 -18.28 -5.56 -14.41
C GLY A 286 -18.71 -6.98 -14.01
N ASP A 287 -18.51 -7.39 -12.74
CA ASP A 287 -18.83 -8.76 -12.30
C ASP A 287 -19.16 -8.79 -10.79
N HIS A 288 -20.32 -8.25 -10.44
CA HIS A 288 -20.77 -8.21 -9.03
C HIS A 288 -20.98 -9.61 -8.43
N GLN A 289 -21.43 -10.59 -9.24
CA GLN A 289 -21.60 -11.95 -8.74
C GLN A 289 -20.28 -12.55 -8.27
N ARG A 290 -19.19 -12.32 -9.00
CA ARG A 290 -17.85 -12.75 -8.60
C ARG A 290 -17.41 -12.13 -7.27
N PHE A 291 -17.82 -10.90 -6.98
CA PHE A 291 -17.57 -10.27 -5.66
C PHE A 291 -18.24 -11.05 -4.54
N ILE A 292 -19.54 -11.38 -4.72
CA ILE A 292 -20.30 -12.18 -3.75
C ILE A 292 -19.69 -13.57 -3.59
N ASP A 293 -19.43 -14.27 -4.70
CA ASP A 293 -18.91 -15.63 -4.69
C ASP A 293 -17.53 -15.73 -4.04
N THR A 294 -16.67 -14.72 -4.27
CA THR A 294 -15.30 -14.74 -3.75
C THR A 294 -15.22 -14.46 -2.25
N TYR A 295 -16.02 -13.49 -1.76
CA TYR A 295 -15.80 -12.94 -0.42
C TYR A 295 -16.91 -13.23 0.58
N PHE A 296 -18.12 -13.65 0.14
CA PHE A 296 -19.27 -13.79 1.03
C PHE A 296 -19.96 -15.16 0.96
N SER A 297 -19.68 -15.99 -0.06
CA SER A 297 -20.34 -17.27 -0.23
C SER A 297 -19.85 -18.36 0.73
N GLN A 298 -18.59 -18.26 1.18
CA GLN A 298 -17.98 -19.33 1.98
C GLN A 298 -18.39 -19.31 3.45
N PHE A 299 -18.60 -18.12 4.02
CA PHE A 299 -18.98 -17.96 5.43
C PHE A 299 -20.08 -16.92 5.55
N ASP A 300 -21.28 -17.38 5.86
CA ASP A 300 -22.46 -16.53 5.93
C ASP A 300 -22.28 -15.32 6.83
N GLY A 301 -22.71 -14.14 6.34
CA GLY A 301 -22.62 -12.86 7.04
C GLY A 301 -21.19 -12.35 7.32
N LYS A 302 -20.16 -12.90 6.67
CA LYS A 302 -18.76 -12.50 6.89
C LYS A 302 -18.02 -12.26 5.58
N TYR A 303 -17.21 -11.24 5.55
CA TYR A 303 -16.21 -11.06 4.51
C TYR A 303 -15.06 -12.03 4.76
N PHE A 304 -14.85 -12.96 3.85
CA PHE A 304 -13.71 -13.89 3.91
C PHE A 304 -12.50 -13.29 3.20
N THR A 305 -11.40 -13.17 3.92
CA THR A 305 -10.18 -12.52 3.40
C THR A 305 -9.36 -13.40 2.47
N GLY A 306 -9.58 -14.71 2.47
CA GLY A 306 -8.73 -15.68 1.79
C GLY A 306 -7.47 -16.06 2.58
N ASP A 307 -7.17 -15.37 3.70
CA ASP A 307 -5.98 -15.58 4.50
C ASP A 307 -6.24 -16.50 5.71
N GLY A 308 -5.22 -17.29 6.05
CA GLY A 308 -5.12 -17.94 7.35
C GLY A 308 -4.55 -16.97 8.40
N CYS A 309 -4.94 -17.17 9.64
CA CYS A 309 -4.41 -16.36 10.74
C CYS A 309 -4.30 -17.16 12.04
N LYS A 310 -3.52 -16.62 12.96
CA LYS A 310 -3.36 -17.15 14.30
C LYS A 310 -3.50 -16.03 15.33
N ARG A 311 -4.25 -16.30 16.38
CA ARG A 311 -4.36 -15.44 17.56
C ARG A 311 -3.78 -16.17 18.76
N ASP A 312 -2.86 -15.54 19.45
CA ASP A 312 -2.25 -16.06 20.67
C ASP A 312 -3.04 -15.70 21.94
N LYS A 313 -2.47 -16.03 23.10
CA LYS A 313 -3.13 -15.77 24.41
C LYS A 313 -3.27 -14.28 24.72
N ASP A 314 -2.46 -13.43 24.11
CA ASP A 314 -2.52 -11.98 24.28
C ASP A 314 -3.58 -11.34 23.34
N GLY A 315 -4.20 -12.16 22.48
CA GLY A 315 -5.24 -11.75 21.53
C GLY A 315 -4.73 -11.11 20.27
#